data_d35e2bcf618f94584f6374ac2d9ec198
#
_entry.id   d35e2bcf618f94584f6374ac2d9ec198
#
_cell.length_a   1.000
_cell.length_b   1.000
_cell.length_c   1.000
_cell.angle_alpha   90.00
_cell.angle_beta   90.00
_cell.angle_gamma   90.00
#
_symmetry.space_group_name_H-M   'P 1'
#
loop_
_entity.id
_entity.type
_entity.pdbx_description
1 polymer ?
#
loop_
_entity_poly.entity_id
_entity_poly.type
_entity_poly.pdbx_seq_one_letter_code
_entity_poly.pdbx_strand_id
1 'polypeptide(L)'
;MAIEQFIDNEVKGNDVVLFMKGTPQFPMCGFSAQVIQILDHLGVTYKGLNVLESDELRDGIKSYSNWPTIPQLYVKGEFVGGCDIIREMFQAGVLQTLLTEKGVSARAA
;
A
#
# COMPACT_ATOMS: atom_id res chain seq x y z
N MET A 1 -14.85 7.55 15.82
CA MET A 1 -14.41 6.21 15.38
C MET A 1 -12.96 6.02 15.80
N ALA A 2 -12.65 4.88 16.41
CA ALA A 2 -11.27 4.56 16.76
C ALA A 2 -10.43 4.45 15.49
N ILE A 3 -9.15 4.81 15.56
CA ILE A 3 -8.28 4.79 14.38
C ILE A 3 -8.13 3.38 13.81
N GLU A 4 -8.12 2.36 14.65
CA GLU A 4 -8.06 0.98 14.18
C GLU A 4 -9.27 0.61 13.32
N GLN A 5 -10.46 1.07 13.71
CA GLN A 5 -11.68 0.83 12.95
C GLN A 5 -11.64 1.55 11.60
N PHE A 6 -11.13 2.78 11.59
CA PHE A 6 -10.95 3.53 10.34
C PHE A 6 -10.02 2.77 9.39
N ILE A 7 -8.87 2.34 9.90
CA ILE A 7 -7.87 1.61 9.10
C ILE A 7 -8.48 0.32 8.57
N ASP A 8 -9.14 -0.45 9.42
CA ASP A 8 -9.73 -1.73 9.04
C ASP A 8 -10.79 -1.54 7.95
N ASN A 9 -11.63 -0.51 8.08
CA ASN A 9 -12.65 -0.20 7.08
C ASN A 9 -12.03 0.16 5.74
N GLU A 10 -10.95 0.95 5.73
CA GLU A 10 -10.26 1.33 4.50
C GLU A 10 -9.58 0.13 3.85
N VAL A 11 -8.90 -0.68 4.63
CA VAL A 11 -8.18 -1.86 4.14
C VAL A 11 -9.15 -2.89 3.55
N LYS A 12 -10.31 -3.08 4.17
CA LYS A 12 -11.31 -4.07 3.71
C LYS A 12 -12.26 -3.50 2.67
N GLY A 13 -12.44 -2.19 2.65
CA GLY A 13 -13.36 -1.54 1.72
C GLY A 13 -12.78 -1.24 0.34
N ASN A 14 -11.48 -1.42 0.15
CA ASN A 14 -10.80 -1.16 -1.11
C ASN A 14 -9.92 -2.36 -1.48
N ASP A 15 -9.86 -2.68 -2.76
CA ASP A 15 -9.08 -3.83 -3.23
C ASP A 15 -7.59 -3.65 -2.97
N VAL A 16 -7.08 -2.44 -3.21
CA VAL A 16 -5.67 -2.12 -2.99
C VAL A 16 -5.57 -0.81 -2.23
N VAL A 17 -4.83 -0.82 -1.14
CA VAL A 17 -4.63 0.36 -0.29
C VAL A 17 -3.14 0.54 -0.02
N LEU A 18 -2.66 1.76 -0.22
CA LEU A 18 -1.28 2.13 0.07
C LEU A 18 -1.27 3.21 1.15
N PHE A 19 -0.71 2.87 2.31
CA PHE A 19 -0.42 3.86 3.34
C PHE A 19 0.96 4.44 3.03
N MET A 20 1.03 5.76 2.86
CA MET A 20 2.20 6.41 2.29
C MET A 20 2.45 7.77 2.93
N LYS A 21 3.62 8.31 2.70
CA LYS A 21 3.96 9.69 3.07
C LYS A 21 3.74 10.58 1.86
N GLY A 22 2.76 11.48 1.96
CA GLY A 22 2.31 12.31 0.86
C GLY A 22 1.11 11.71 0.16
N THR A 23 0.88 12.13 -1.06
CA THR A 23 -0.23 11.66 -1.90
C THR A 23 0.31 10.98 -3.15
N PRO A 24 -0.52 10.21 -3.89
CA PRO A 24 -0.06 9.60 -5.13
C PRO A 24 0.48 10.61 -6.14
N GLN A 25 -0.05 11.83 -6.15
CA GLN A 25 0.41 12.88 -7.06
C GLN A 25 1.65 13.62 -6.53
N PHE A 26 1.80 13.67 -5.21
CA PHE A 26 2.91 14.39 -4.54
C PHE A 26 3.49 13.55 -3.40
N PRO A 27 4.22 12.46 -3.72
CA PRO A 27 4.85 11.67 -2.67
C PRO A 27 5.93 12.48 -1.96
N MET A 28 5.96 12.36 -0.63
CA MET A 28 6.88 13.11 0.23
C MET A 28 8.02 12.25 0.76
N CYS A 29 8.20 11.07 0.21
CA CYS A 29 9.23 10.11 0.63
C CYS A 29 9.62 9.27 -0.57
N GLY A 30 10.93 9.07 -0.77
CA GLY A 30 11.44 8.28 -1.89
C GLY A 30 10.94 6.83 -1.89
N PHE A 31 10.77 6.25 -0.71
CA PHE A 31 10.25 4.88 -0.61
C PHE A 31 8.78 4.80 -1.03
N SER A 32 7.96 5.77 -0.63
CA SER A 32 6.57 5.86 -1.09
C SER A 32 6.52 6.09 -2.60
N ALA A 33 7.38 6.94 -3.13
CA ALA A 33 7.45 7.21 -4.56
C ALA A 33 7.77 5.94 -5.37
N GLN A 34 8.66 5.09 -4.88
CA GLN A 34 9.00 3.84 -5.56
C GLN A 34 7.81 2.90 -5.67
N VAL A 35 7.04 2.76 -4.59
CA VAL A 35 5.84 1.89 -4.61
C VAL A 35 4.79 2.45 -5.56
N ILE A 36 4.58 3.77 -5.56
CA ILE A 36 3.65 4.43 -6.50
C ILE A 36 4.07 4.13 -7.94
N GLN A 37 5.35 4.26 -8.26
CA GLN A 37 5.84 3.99 -9.62
C GLN A 37 5.58 2.55 -10.04
N ILE A 38 5.77 1.60 -9.14
CA ILE A 38 5.49 0.19 -9.42
C ILE A 38 4.01 -0.04 -9.69
N LEU A 39 3.13 0.48 -8.83
CA LEU A 39 1.69 0.33 -9.00
C LEU A 39 1.19 1.00 -10.27
N ASP A 40 1.70 2.19 -10.59
CA ASP A 40 1.35 2.91 -11.81
C ASP A 40 1.83 2.15 -13.05
N HIS A 41 3.03 1.61 -13.01
CA HIS A 41 3.56 0.79 -14.10
C HIS A 41 2.69 -0.43 -14.37
N LEU A 42 2.19 -1.06 -13.31
CA LEU A 42 1.30 -2.22 -13.41
C LEU A 42 -0.14 -1.84 -13.73
N GLY A 43 -0.47 -0.56 -13.76
CA GLY A 43 -1.82 -0.09 -14.05
C GLY A 43 -2.84 -0.45 -12.97
N VAL A 44 -2.37 -0.61 -11.74
CA VAL A 44 -3.23 -0.97 -10.59
C VAL A 44 -3.97 0.26 -10.08
N THR A 45 -5.27 0.13 -9.90
CA THR A 45 -6.06 1.15 -9.21
C THR A 45 -5.93 0.91 -7.70
N TYR A 46 -5.56 1.94 -6.97
CA TYR A 46 -5.37 1.84 -5.53
C TYR A 46 -5.81 3.11 -4.82
N LYS A 47 -6.08 3.00 -3.53
CA LYS A 47 -6.36 4.15 -2.67
C LYS A 47 -5.11 4.48 -1.87
N GLY A 48 -4.61 5.71 -2.03
CA GLY A 48 -3.49 6.21 -1.24
C GLY A 48 -3.99 6.93 0.01
N LEU A 49 -3.44 6.60 1.16
CA LEU A 49 -3.75 7.25 2.42
C LEU A 49 -2.48 7.90 2.98
N ASN A 50 -2.54 9.22 3.14
CA ASN A 50 -1.38 10.02 3.56
C ASN A 50 -1.26 10.03 5.08
N VAL A 51 -0.27 9.30 5.60
CA VAL A 51 -0.04 9.21 7.05
C VAL A 51 0.53 10.50 7.64
N LEU A 52 0.99 11.43 6.79
CA LEU A 52 1.50 12.72 7.27
C LEU A 52 0.37 13.66 7.72
N GLU A 53 -0.87 13.40 7.33
CA GLU A 53 -2.02 14.21 7.73
C GLU A 53 -2.44 13.97 9.17
N SER A 54 -2.04 12.85 9.77
CA SER A 54 -2.49 12.46 11.11
C SER A 54 -1.45 11.58 11.79
N ASP A 55 -0.93 12.02 12.92
CA ASP A 55 -0.03 11.21 13.74
C ASP A 55 -0.75 9.95 14.25
N GLU A 56 -2.04 10.07 14.53
CA GLU A 56 -2.86 8.95 14.96
C GLU A 56 -2.94 7.87 13.87
N LEU A 57 -3.11 8.27 12.62
CA LEU A 57 -3.10 7.34 11.49
C LEU A 57 -1.74 6.69 11.31
N ARG A 58 -0.66 7.49 11.36
CA ARG A 58 0.71 6.99 11.21
C ARG A 58 1.04 5.94 12.27
N ASP A 59 0.74 6.25 13.52
CA ASP A 59 1.02 5.33 14.62
C ASP A 59 0.06 4.13 14.59
N GLY A 60 -1.19 4.38 14.25
CA GLY A 60 -2.23 3.36 14.17
C GLY A 60 -1.92 2.29 13.13
N ILE A 61 -1.44 2.68 11.95
CA ILE A 61 -1.14 1.69 10.90
C ILE A 61 0.05 0.81 11.28
N LYS A 62 1.03 1.35 11.98
CA LYS A 62 2.15 0.55 12.46
C LYS A 62 1.71 -0.49 13.48
N SER A 63 0.81 -0.12 14.37
CA SER A 63 0.22 -1.06 15.33
C SER A 63 -0.68 -2.09 14.65
N TYR A 64 -1.50 -1.65 13.70
CA TYR A 64 -2.42 -2.52 12.98
C TYR A 64 -1.69 -3.62 12.21
N SER A 65 -0.61 -3.27 11.54
CA SER A 65 0.18 -4.21 10.73
C SER A 65 1.26 -4.95 11.53
N ASN A 66 1.58 -4.46 12.71
CA ASN A 66 2.78 -4.87 13.46
C ASN A 66 4.04 -4.70 12.60
N TRP A 67 4.10 -3.62 11.82
CA TRP A 67 5.20 -3.32 10.91
C TRP A 67 5.63 -1.88 11.11
N PRO A 68 6.92 -1.59 11.31
CA PRO A 68 7.37 -0.29 11.84
C PRO A 68 7.51 0.81 10.82
N THR A 69 7.46 0.54 9.53
CA THR A 69 7.81 1.52 8.50
C THR A 69 6.68 1.80 7.52
N ILE A 70 6.77 2.95 6.86
CA ILE A 70 5.90 3.39 5.79
C ILE A 70 6.77 3.50 4.53
N PRO A 71 6.31 3.10 3.34
CA PRO A 71 4.93 2.75 2.97
C PRO A 71 4.53 1.33 3.34
N GLN A 72 3.21 1.07 3.33
CA GLN A 72 2.65 -0.27 3.54
C GLN A 72 1.56 -0.52 2.51
N LEU A 73 1.64 -1.65 1.82
CA LEU A 73 0.67 -2.05 0.81
C LEU A 73 -0.23 -3.16 1.32
N TYR A 74 -1.53 -3.00 1.10
CA TYR A 74 -2.55 -4.01 1.38
C TYR A 74 -3.27 -4.37 0.09
N VAL A 75 -3.51 -5.66 -0.11
CA VAL A 75 -4.28 -6.17 -1.26
C VAL A 75 -5.37 -7.10 -0.73
N LYS A 76 -6.63 -6.78 -1.04
CA LYS A 76 -7.80 -7.55 -0.61
C LYS A 76 -7.81 -7.80 0.90
N GLY A 77 -7.47 -6.78 1.67
CA GLY A 77 -7.48 -6.82 3.13
C GLY A 77 -6.25 -7.44 3.77
N GLU A 78 -5.28 -7.90 2.98
CA GLU A 78 -4.08 -8.54 3.50
C GLU A 78 -2.85 -7.66 3.34
N PHE A 79 -2.04 -7.60 4.38
CA PHE A 79 -0.76 -6.88 4.34
C PHE A 79 0.21 -7.60 3.40
N VAL A 80 0.74 -6.87 2.43
CA VAL A 80 1.73 -7.42 1.49
C VAL A 80 3.15 -7.10 1.93
N GLY A 81 3.43 -5.83 2.22
CA GLY A 81 4.75 -5.43 2.66
C GLY A 81 5.03 -3.95 2.46
N GLY A 82 6.28 -3.58 2.77
CA GLY A 82 6.80 -2.24 2.56
C GLY A 82 7.56 -2.13 1.24
N CYS A 83 8.31 -1.04 1.08
CA CYS A 83 8.98 -0.71 -0.17
C CYS A 83 9.92 -1.82 -0.66
N ASP A 84 10.79 -2.33 0.21
CA ASP A 84 11.78 -3.33 -0.21
C ASP A 84 11.13 -4.63 -0.67
N ILE A 85 10.13 -5.08 0.09
CA ILE A 85 9.40 -6.31 -0.25
C ILE A 85 8.65 -6.14 -1.57
N ILE A 86 7.96 -5.03 -1.75
CA ILE A 86 7.21 -4.75 -2.98
C ILE A 86 8.16 -4.70 -4.19
N ARG A 87 9.30 -4.04 -4.05
CA ARG A 87 10.28 -3.95 -5.13
C ARG A 87 10.81 -5.34 -5.51
N GLU A 88 11.17 -6.14 -4.53
CA GLU A 88 11.66 -7.50 -4.77
C GLU A 88 10.60 -8.37 -5.43
N MET A 89 9.37 -8.31 -4.96
CA MET A 89 8.25 -9.04 -5.55
C MET A 89 7.99 -8.61 -6.99
N PHE A 90 8.07 -7.30 -7.26
CA PHE A 90 7.88 -6.77 -8.59
C PHE A 90 8.98 -7.28 -9.55
N GLN A 91 10.23 -7.21 -9.13
CA GLN A 91 11.37 -7.65 -9.94
C GLN A 91 11.32 -9.14 -10.24
N ALA A 92 10.80 -9.93 -9.32
CA ALA A 92 10.67 -11.39 -9.48
C ALA A 92 9.38 -11.81 -10.21
N GLY A 93 8.49 -10.88 -10.54
CA GLY A 93 7.20 -11.19 -11.16
C GLY A 93 6.16 -11.71 -10.17
N VAL A 94 6.50 -11.80 -8.90
CA VAL A 94 5.62 -12.35 -7.85
C VAL A 94 4.49 -11.38 -7.51
N LEU A 95 4.73 -10.08 -7.58
CA LEU A 95 3.69 -9.08 -7.29
C LEU A 95 2.55 -9.19 -8.31
N GLN A 96 2.89 -9.33 -9.59
CA GLN A 96 1.91 -9.48 -10.66
C GLN A 96 1.06 -10.73 -10.44
N THR A 97 1.71 -11.83 -10.07
CA THR A 97 1.03 -13.09 -9.78
C THR A 97 0.10 -12.95 -8.58
N LEU A 98 0.55 -12.31 -7.52
CA LEU A 98 -0.28 -12.07 -6.32
C LEU A 98 -1.53 -11.27 -6.67
N LEU A 99 -1.36 -10.17 -7.42
CA LEU A 99 -2.48 -9.32 -7.81
C LEU A 99 -3.49 -10.10 -8.65
N THR A 100 -3.01 -10.84 -9.64
CA THR A 100 -3.86 -11.64 -10.51
C THR A 100 -4.63 -12.71 -9.72
N GLU A 101 -3.94 -13.43 -8.84
CA GLU A 101 -4.58 -14.47 -8.02
C GLU A 101 -5.65 -13.91 -7.08
N LYS A 102 -5.47 -12.67 -6.63
CA LYS A 102 -6.45 -11.99 -5.77
C LYS A 102 -7.53 -11.26 -6.56
N GLY A 103 -7.55 -11.38 -7.87
CA GLY A 103 -8.56 -10.78 -8.72
C GLY A 103 -8.38 -9.29 -8.95
N VAL A 104 -7.18 -8.77 -8.77
CA VAL A 104 -6.86 -7.37 -9.04
C VAL A 104 -6.25 -7.26 -10.43
N SER A 105 -6.81 -6.38 -11.26
CA SER A 105 -6.30 -6.15 -12.61
C SER A 105 -4.94 -5.48 -12.56
N ALA A 106 -3.97 -6.08 -13.24
CA ALA A 106 -2.62 -5.54 -13.35
C ALA A 106 -2.03 -5.92 -14.70
N ARG A 107 -1.15 -5.04 -15.24
CA ARG A 107 -0.43 -5.34 -16.46
C ARG A 107 0.69 -6.33 -16.18
N ALA A 108 1.00 -7.15 -17.20
CA ALA A 108 2.24 -7.89 -17.20
C ALA A 108 3.41 -6.90 -17.27
N ALA A 109 4.44 -7.16 -16.50
CA ALA A 109 5.62 -6.30 -16.48
C ALA A 109 6.37 -6.32 -17.81
#